data_9b6c89c0eaa7748ca95e11a5ab2b0ab4
#
_entry.id   9b6c89c0eaa7748ca95e11a5ab2b0ab4
#
_cell.length_a   1.000
_cell.length_b   1.000
_cell.length_c   1.000
_cell.angle_alpha   90.00
_cell.angle_beta   90.00
_cell.angle_gamma   90.00
#
_symmetry.space_group_name_H-M   'P 1'
#
loop_
_entity.id
_entity.type
_entity.pdbx_description
1 polymer ?
#
loop_
_entity_poly.entity_id
_entity_poly.type
_entity_poly.pdbx_seq_one_letter_code
_entity_poly.pdbx_strand_id
1 'polypeptide(L)'
;MSAESIKHYFTSESVTEGHPDKMADQISDSVLDAVLAEDPTGRVACEVLVTTGICVVSGEITTTSYVDVPKLARQVIADIGYSDARYGYDSKTCGILNMIQSQSPDIAMGVDVGGAGDQGLMFGYASDETPELMPLPIMLAHKLVRRL
;
A
#
# COMPACT_ATOMS: atom_id res chain seq x y z
N MET A 1 -21.51 48.11 0.73
CA MET A 1 -21.44 46.90 -0.06
C MET A 1 -20.83 45.81 0.84
N SER A 2 -21.64 44.86 1.30
CA SER A 2 -21.16 43.75 2.07
C SER A 2 -20.37 42.86 1.12
N ALA A 3 -19.10 42.58 1.43
CA ALA A 3 -18.35 41.58 0.71
C ALA A 3 -19.08 40.23 0.84
N GLU A 4 -19.57 39.70 -0.27
CA GLU A 4 -20.06 38.32 -0.29
C GLU A 4 -18.91 37.41 0.16
N SER A 5 -19.13 36.70 1.25
CA SER A 5 -18.15 35.70 1.72
C SER A 5 -18.05 34.58 0.67
N ILE A 6 -16.93 34.49 0.01
CA ILE A 6 -16.67 33.39 -0.91
C ILE A 6 -16.65 32.09 -0.07
N LYS A 7 -17.61 31.20 -0.35
CA LYS A 7 -17.63 29.88 0.28
C LYS A 7 -16.64 28.97 -0.42
N HIS A 8 -15.73 28.40 0.35
CA HIS A 8 -14.82 27.35 -0.13
C HIS A 8 -15.34 25.99 0.31
N TYR A 9 -15.41 25.05 -0.63
CA TYR A 9 -15.77 23.67 -0.34
C TYR A 9 -14.51 22.81 -0.42
N PHE A 10 -14.33 21.94 0.56
CA PHE A 10 -13.27 20.96 0.61
C PHE A 10 -13.87 19.57 0.76
N THR A 11 -13.38 18.60 -0.02
CA THR A 11 -13.88 17.22 -0.01
C THR A 11 -12.73 16.24 0.23
N SER A 12 -13.06 15.11 0.82
CA SER A 12 -12.15 13.97 1.00
C SER A 12 -12.92 12.69 0.73
N GLU A 13 -12.21 11.68 0.28
CA GLU A 13 -12.74 10.35 0.04
C GLU A 13 -11.87 9.28 0.71
N SER A 14 -12.46 8.13 0.97
CA SER A 14 -11.77 6.96 1.51
C SER A 14 -12.37 5.71 0.89
N VAL A 15 -11.60 4.64 0.88
CA VAL A 15 -12.01 3.35 0.34
C VAL A 15 -11.92 2.26 1.40
N THR A 16 -12.70 1.18 1.23
CA THR A 16 -12.65 0.00 2.09
C THR A 16 -11.40 -0.84 1.80
N GLU A 17 -11.12 -1.80 2.67
CA GLU A 17 -9.95 -2.69 2.57
C GLU A 17 -9.91 -3.54 1.30
N GLY A 18 -11.06 -3.80 0.68
CA GLY A 18 -11.17 -4.54 -0.58
C GLY A 18 -10.98 -3.69 -1.84
N HIS A 19 -10.74 -2.39 -1.72
CA HIS A 19 -10.40 -1.55 -2.87
C HIS A 19 -9.04 -1.97 -3.47
N PRO A 20 -8.89 -2.02 -4.81
CA PRO A 20 -7.63 -2.45 -5.43
C PRO A 20 -6.38 -1.74 -4.92
N ASP A 21 -6.42 -0.42 -4.76
CA ASP A 21 -5.27 0.35 -4.26
C ASP A 21 -4.88 -0.06 -2.83
N LYS A 22 -5.88 -0.20 -1.95
CA LYS A 22 -5.64 -0.63 -0.57
C LYS A 22 -5.17 -2.08 -0.47
N MET A 23 -5.67 -2.94 -1.35
CA MET A 23 -5.21 -4.32 -1.46
C MET A 23 -3.76 -4.38 -1.95
N ALA A 24 -3.40 -3.54 -2.92
CA ALA A 24 -2.03 -3.44 -3.40
C ALA A 24 -1.07 -3.01 -2.27
N ASP A 25 -1.44 -1.97 -1.50
CA ASP A 25 -0.67 -1.52 -0.34
C ASP A 25 -0.52 -2.62 0.71
N GLN A 26 -1.60 -3.31 1.07
CA GLN A 26 -1.54 -4.39 2.05
C GLN A 26 -0.63 -5.56 1.62
N ILE A 27 -0.60 -5.88 0.32
CA ILE A 27 0.28 -6.93 -0.20
C ILE A 27 1.75 -6.45 -0.16
N SER A 28 2.04 -5.23 -0.62
CA SER A 28 3.41 -4.69 -0.60
C SER A 28 3.94 -4.55 0.82
N ASP A 29 3.13 -4.04 1.75
CA ASP A 29 3.47 -3.93 3.17
C ASP A 29 3.74 -5.31 3.79
N SER A 30 2.93 -6.32 3.45
CA SER A 30 3.13 -7.68 3.94
C SER A 30 4.43 -8.31 3.44
N VAL A 31 4.86 -7.99 2.21
CA VAL A 31 6.17 -8.40 1.70
C VAL A 31 7.30 -7.73 2.47
N LEU A 32 7.18 -6.42 2.74
CA LEU A 32 8.13 -5.68 3.56
C LEU A 32 8.23 -6.27 4.97
N ASP A 33 7.11 -6.49 5.63
CA ASP A 33 7.04 -7.06 6.97
C ASP A 33 7.69 -8.44 7.03
N ALA A 34 7.42 -9.29 6.04
CA ALA A 34 8.00 -10.65 5.98
C ALA A 34 9.52 -10.63 5.80
N VAL A 35 10.05 -9.69 5.01
CA VAL A 35 11.50 -9.52 4.87
C VAL A 35 12.10 -9.00 6.17
N LEU A 36 11.57 -7.92 6.74
CA LEU A 36 12.15 -7.27 7.91
C LEU A 36 12.06 -8.14 9.18
N ALA A 37 11.09 -9.04 9.27
CA ALA A 37 10.98 -9.99 10.36
C ALA A 37 12.20 -10.92 10.49
N GLU A 38 12.83 -11.30 9.38
CA GLU A 38 13.97 -12.21 9.33
C GLU A 38 15.30 -11.49 8.98
N ASP A 39 15.22 -10.39 8.24
CA ASP A 39 16.35 -9.57 7.82
C ASP A 39 16.06 -8.08 8.07
N PRO A 40 16.35 -7.57 9.29
CA PRO A 40 16.11 -6.16 9.63
C PRO A 40 16.89 -5.14 8.78
N THR A 41 17.88 -5.60 8.01
CA THR A 41 18.68 -4.77 7.09
C THR A 41 18.25 -4.93 5.64
N GLY A 42 17.27 -5.77 5.36
CA GLY A 42 16.72 -5.99 4.03
C GLY A 42 16.20 -4.70 3.41
N ARG A 43 16.38 -4.57 2.11
CA ARG A 43 15.86 -3.44 1.32
C ARG A 43 14.77 -3.95 0.40
N VAL A 44 13.61 -3.31 0.47
CA VAL A 44 12.40 -3.74 -0.23
C VAL A 44 11.81 -2.56 -0.99
N ALA A 45 11.77 -2.69 -2.31
CA ALA A 45 10.96 -1.87 -3.20
C ALA A 45 9.96 -2.82 -3.87
N CYS A 46 8.74 -2.89 -3.36
CA CYS A 46 7.72 -3.82 -3.80
C CYS A 46 6.48 -3.07 -4.27
N GLU A 47 6.16 -3.21 -5.54
CA GLU A 47 5.02 -2.61 -6.20
C GLU A 47 4.01 -3.68 -6.57
N VAL A 48 2.72 -3.36 -6.42
CA VAL A 48 1.64 -4.31 -6.67
C VAL A 48 0.57 -3.68 -7.55
N LEU A 49 0.14 -4.42 -8.56
CA LEU A 49 -1.02 -4.10 -9.37
C LEU A 49 -2.06 -5.20 -9.22
N VAL A 50 -3.28 -4.79 -8.87
CA VAL A 50 -4.42 -5.70 -8.72
C VAL A 50 -5.52 -5.31 -9.71
N THR A 51 -6.04 -6.29 -10.42
CA THR A 51 -7.20 -6.16 -11.30
C THR A 51 -7.99 -7.47 -11.28
N THR A 52 -9.17 -7.51 -11.94
CA THR A 52 -10.02 -8.70 -11.96
C THR A 52 -9.23 -9.95 -12.35
N GLY A 53 -9.22 -10.92 -11.46
CA GLY A 53 -8.62 -12.24 -11.68
C GLY A 53 -7.09 -12.31 -11.59
N ILE A 54 -6.37 -11.19 -11.39
CA ILE A 54 -4.91 -11.19 -11.40
C ILE A 54 -4.30 -10.21 -10.37
N CYS A 55 -3.19 -10.61 -9.78
CA CYS A 55 -2.30 -9.78 -8.98
C CYS A 55 -0.88 -9.88 -9.56
N VAL A 56 -0.26 -8.76 -9.82
CA VAL A 56 1.15 -8.68 -10.26
C VAL A 56 1.95 -8.04 -9.15
N VAL A 57 2.95 -8.75 -8.65
CA VAL A 57 3.92 -8.26 -7.66
C VAL A 57 5.25 -8.09 -8.35
N SER A 58 5.80 -6.89 -8.35
CA SER A 58 7.04 -6.54 -9.04
C SER A 58 7.91 -5.67 -8.16
N GLY A 59 9.15 -5.48 -8.54
CA GLY A 59 10.06 -4.61 -7.82
C GLY A 59 11.44 -5.21 -7.62
N GLU A 60 12.19 -4.62 -6.68
CA GLU A 60 13.55 -5.03 -6.40
C GLU A 60 13.75 -5.23 -4.89
N ILE A 61 14.27 -6.39 -4.51
CA ILE A 61 14.52 -6.72 -3.10
C ILE A 61 15.96 -7.20 -2.94
N THR A 62 16.63 -6.67 -1.91
CA THR A 62 17.91 -7.18 -1.41
C THR A 62 17.70 -7.68 0.00
N THR A 63 17.81 -8.99 0.18
CA THR A 63 17.65 -9.63 1.49
C THR A 63 18.36 -10.97 1.54
N THR A 64 18.67 -11.43 2.73
CA THR A 64 19.17 -12.79 3.02
C THR A 64 18.03 -13.76 3.35
N SER A 65 16.81 -13.27 3.53
CA SER A 65 15.62 -14.08 3.85
C SER A 65 14.93 -14.59 2.59
N TYR A 66 14.13 -15.64 2.74
CA TYR A 66 13.25 -16.15 1.69
C TYR A 66 11.80 -15.83 2.00
N VAL A 67 11.11 -15.16 1.07
CA VAL A 67 9.69 -14.85 1.15
C VAL A 67 8.93 -15.52 0.02
N ASP A 68 7.95 -16.36 0.36
CA ASP A 68 7.00 -16.92 -0.62
C ASP A 68 5.93 -15.89 -0.95
N VAL A 69 6.28 -14.96 -1.85
CA VAL A 69 5.41 -13.83 -2.25
C VAL A 69 4.04 -14.29 -2.76
N PRO A 70 3.92 -15.32 -3.62
CA PRO A 70 2.60 -15.79 -4.06
C PRO A 70 1.72 -16.30 -2.92
N LYS A 71 2.29 -17.02 -1.96
CA LYS A 71 1.56 -17.51 -0.80
C LYS A 71 1.10 -16.36 0.09
N LEU A 72 1.98 -15.40 0.33
CA LEU A 72 1.70 -14.21 1.12
C LEU A 72 0.58 -13.36 0.50
N ALA A 73 0.67 -13.08 -0.80
CA ALA A 73 -0.36 -12.33 -1.51
C ALA A 73 -1.73 -13.03 -1.43
N ARG A 74 -1.78 -14.36 -1.59
CA ARG A 74 -3.02 -15.13 -1.43
C ARG A 74 -3.60 -15.03 -0.04
N GLN A 75 -2.75 -15.03 0.99
CA GLN A 75 -3.19 -14.89 2.37
C GLN A 75 -3.84 -13.52 2.60
N VAL A 76 -3.19 -12.44 2.18
CA VAL A 76 -3.74 -11.08 2.28
C VAL A 76 -5.08 -10.96 1.55
N ILE A 77 -5.17 -11.47 0.31
CA ILE A 77 -6.41 -11.46 -0.47
C ILE A 77 -7.54 -12.24 0.25
N ALA A 78 -7.20 -13.36 0.89
CA ALA A 78 -8.16 -14.15 1.67
C ALA A 78 -8.62 -13.41 2.94
N ASP A 79 -7.69 -12.78 3.66
CA ASP A 79 -7.96 -12.06 4.92
C ASP A 79 -8.83 -10.82 4.68
N ILE A 80 -8.70 -10.17 3.52
CA ILE A 80 -9.57 -9.09 3.08
C ILE A 80 -11.01 -9.59 2.83
N GLY A 81 -11.20 -10.88 2.50
CA GLY A 81 -12.50 -11.49 2.27
C GLY A 81 -12.79 -11.95 0.84
N TYR A 82 -11.83 -11.85 -0.07
CA TYR A 82 -11.96 -12.36 -1.44
C TYR A 82 -11.75 -13.88 -1.48
N SER A 83 -12.77 -14.62 -1.06
CA SER A 83 -12.75 -16.08 -0.91
C SER A 83 -13.74 -16.81 -1.83
N ASP A 84 -14.42 -16.09 -2.73
CA ASP A 84 -15.45 -16.63 -3.62
C ASP A 84 -15.26 -16.09 -5.05
N ALA A 85 -15.09 -16.99 -6.01
CA ALA A 85 -14.90 -16.65 -7.41
C ALA A 85 -16.04 -15.84 -8.03
N ARG A 86 -17.24 -15.86 -7.43
CA ARG A 86 -18.39 -15.05 -7.85
C ARG A 86 -18.14 -13.54 -7.71
N TYR A 87 -17.19 -13.13 -6.90
CA TYR A 87 -16.78 -11.73 -6.78
C TYR A 87 -15.89 -11.26 -7.94
N GLY A 88 -15.54 -12.16 -8.88
CA GLY A 88 -14.59 -11.89 -9.95
C GLY A 88 -13.12 -11.87 -9.50
N TYR A 89 -12.89 -12.10 -8.21
CA TYR A 89 -11.57 -12.18 -7.58
C TYR A 89 -11.63 -13.15 -6.40
N ASP A 90 -10.69 -14.09 -6.34
CA ASP A 90 -10.65 -15.13 -5.31
C ASP A 90 -9.20 -15.52 -5.00
N SER A 91 -8.86 -15.53 -3.74
CA SER A 91 -7.52 -15.82 -3.24
C SER A 91 -6.94 -17.16 -3.71
N LYS A 92 -7.80 -18.17 -3.99
CA LYS A 92 -7.39 -19.50 -4.41
C LYS A 92 -7.16 -19.62 -5.90
N THR A 93 -7.94 -18.87 -6.71
CA THR A 93 -8.01 -19.05 -8.16
C THR A 93 -7.45 -17.87 -8.96
N CYS A 94 -7.27 -16.69 -8.36
CA CYS A 94 -6.66 -15.57 -9.06
C CYS A 94 -5.22 -15.88 -9.51
N GLY A 95 -4.80 -15.33 -10.63
CA GLY A 95 -3.41 -15.38 -11.07
C GLY A 95 -2.53 -14.52 -10.15
N ILE A 96 -1.39 -15.05 -9.71
CA ILE A 96 -0.35 -14.28 -9.03
C ILE A 96 0.90 -14.33 -9.89
N LEU A 97 1.34 -13.19 -10.39
CA LEU A 97 2.60 -13.04 -11.10
C LEU A 97 3.62 -12.41 -10.15
N ASN A 98 4.68 -13.15 -9.85
CA ASN A 98 5.81 -12.65 -9.08
C ASN A 98 6.95 -12.30 -10.03
N MET A 99 7.28 -11.00 -10.11
CA MET A 99 8.32 -10.43 -10.96
C MET A 99 9.35 -9.65 -10.12
N ILE A 100 9.51 -10.02 -8.85
CA ILE A 100 10.54 -9.46 -7.98
C ILE A 100 11.92 -9.85 -8.51
N GLN A 101 12.82 -8.88 -8.54
CA GLN A 101 14.22 -9.03 -8.97
C GLN A 101 15.18 -8.59 -7.85
N SER A 102 16.45 -8.89 -8.02
CA SER A 102 17.51 -8.31 -7.18
C SER A 102 17.69 -6.83 -7.52
N GLN A 103 17.99 -6.02 -6.51
CA GLN A 103 18.23 -4.59 -6.70
C GLN A 103 19.37 -4.33 -7.70
N SER A 104 19.20 -3.31 -8.54
CA SER A 104 20.23 -2.84 -9.47
C SER A 104 21.51 -2.46 -8.73
N PRO A 105 22.69 -2.89 -9.22
CA PRO A 105 23.98 -2.49 -8.65
C PRO A 105 24.21 -0.98 -8.64
N ASP A 106 23.67 -0.26 -9.62
CA ASP A 106 23.83 1.20 -9.73
C ASP A 106 23.09 1.93 -8.61
N ILE A 107 21.88 1.49 -8.27
CA ILE A 107 21.10 2.01 -7.14
C ILE A 107 21.72 1.62 -5.81
N ALA A 108 22.23 0.39 -5.69
CA ALA A 108 22.88 -0.11 -4.49
C ALA A 108 24.08 0.76 -4.08
N MET A 109 24.88 1.25 -5.02
CA MET A 109 26.04 2.13 -4.74
C MET A 109 25.65 3.40 -3.95
N GLY A 110 24.47 3.98 -4.22
CA GLY A 110 23.99 5.17 -3.52
C GLY A 110 23.37 4.84 -2.16
N VAL A 111 22.61 3.77 -2.09
CA VAL A 111 21.87 3.35 -0.88
C VAL A 111 22.79 2.72 0.17
N ASP A 112 23.79 1.95 -0.24
CA ASP A 112 24.71 1.24 0.65
C ASP A 112 25.59 2.20 1.50
N VAL A 113 25.78 3.44 1.04
CA VAL A 113 26.50 4.48 1.78
C VAL A 113 25.55 5.41 2.58
N GLY A 114 24.27 5.04 2.71
CA GLY A 114 23.28 5.80 3.48
C GLY A 114 22.55 6.88 2.68
N GLY A 115 22.62 6.86 1.36
CA GLY A 115 21.82 7.70 0.46
C GLY A 115 20.37 7.24 0.37
N ALA A 116 19.49 8.13 -0.10
CA ALA A 116 18.09 7.77 -0.39
C ALA A 116 18.03 6.94 -1.69
N GLY A 117 17.12 5.94 -1.70
CA GLY A 117 16.87 5.11 -2.88
C GLY A 117 16.05 5.80 -3.96
N ASP A 118 15.41 6.92 -3.65
CA ASP A 118 14.59 7.70 -4.55
C ASP A 118 14.67 9.19 -4.22
N GLN A 119 14.22 10.04 -5.12
CA GLN A 119 13.98 11.46 -4.86
C GLN A 119 12.74 11.62 -3.98
N GLY A 120 12.66 12.70 -3.23
CA GLY A 120 11.54 12.91 -2.31
C GLY A 120 11.25 14.37 -2.01
N LEU A 121 9.97 14.64 -1.76
CA LEU A 121 9.46 15.89 -1.22
C LEU A 121 8.41 15.53 -0.17
N MET A 122 8.55 16.05 1.04
CA MET A 122 7.65 15.74 2.15
C MET A 122 6.88 16.97 2.57
N PHE A 123 5.58 16.78 2.84
CA PHE A 123 4.72 17.77 3.48
C PHE A 123 4.29 17.25 4.85
N GLY A 124 4.25 18.14 5.83
CA GLY A 124 3.70 17.85 7.15
C GLY A 124 2.51 18.78 7.43
N TYR A 125 1.38 18.20 7.81
CA TYR A 125 0.20 18.96 8.20
C TYR A 125 -0.53 18.25 9.34
N ALA A 126 -0.95 19.01 10.34
CA ALA A 126 -1.81 18.54 11.42
C ALA A 126 -2.87 19.61 11.73
N SER A 127 -4.03 19.18 12.21
CA SER A 127 -5.16 20.04 12.58
C SER A 127 -5.78 19.54 13.87
N ASP A 128 -6.28 20.46 14.69
CA ASP A 128 -7.00 20.15 15.93
C ASP A 128 -8.51 19.93 15.73
N GLU A 129 -8.94 19.80 14.48
CA GLU A 129 -10.35 19.53 14.13
C GLU A 129 -10.84 18.17 14.65
N THR A 130 -9.94 17.23 14.86
CA THR A 130 -10.24 15.89 15.37
C THR A 130 -9.21 15.45 16.43
N PRO A 131 -9.57 14.53 17.34
CA PRO A 131 -8.63 13.98 18.32
C PRO A 131 -7.41 13.30 17.70
N GLU A 132 -7.54 12.83 16.47
CA GLU A 132 -6.48 12.19 15.70
C GLU A 132 -5.48 13.19 15.10
N LEU A 133 -5.69 14.50 15.32
CA LEU A 133 -4.94 15.61 14.74
C LEU A 133 -4.96 15.63 13.19
N MET A 134 -6.03 15.12 12.63
CA MET A 134 -6.28 15.01 11.19
C MET A 134 -7.46 15.91 10.79
N PRO A 135 -7.49 16.40 9.53
CA PRO A 135 -8.62 17.16 9.01
C PRO A 135 -9.95 16.38 9.10
N LEU A 136 -10.99 17.07 9.52
CA LEU A 136 -12.33 16.48 9.72
C LEU A 136 -12.89 15.76 8.47
N PRO A 137 -12.78 16.32 7.23
CA PRO A 137 -13.35 15.66 6.06
C PRO A 137 -12.81 14.26 5.83
N ILE A 138 -11.49 14.06 5.92
CA ILE A 138 -10.89 12.71 5.72
C ILE A 138 -11.25 11.77 6.87
N MET A 139 -11.30 12.26 8.10
CA MET A 139 -11.69 11.44 9.25
C MET A 139 -13.15 10.98 9.19
N LEU A 140 -14.04 11.83 8.67
CA LEU A 140 -15.43 11.43 8.41
C LEU A 140 -15.51 10.37 7.30
N ALA A 141 -14.76 10.53 6.21
CA ALA A 141 -14.69 9.54 5.14
C ALA A 141 -14.18 8.18 5.68
N HIS A 142 -13.11 8.17 6.47
CA HIS A 142 -12.61 6.95 7.10
C HIS A 142 -13.61 6.29 8.05
N LYS A 143 -14.32 7.09 8.86
CA LYS A 143 -15.35 6.57 9.77
C LYS A 143 -16.53 5.96 9.03
N LEU A 144 -16.93 6.55 7.91
CA LEU A 144 -18.01 6.01 7.07
C LEU A 144 -17.64 4.64 6.49
N VAL A 145 -16.47 4.51 5.83
CA VAL A 145 -16.08 3.24 5.20
C VAL A 145 -15.78 2.12 6.20
N ARG A 146 -15.36 2.47 7.42
CA ARG A 146 -15.20 1.47 8.50
C ARG A 146 -16.53 0.95 9.04
N ARG A 147 -17.64 1.62 8.76
CA ARG A 147 -18.97 1.24 9.22
C ARG A 147 -19.74 0.41 8.20
N LEU A 148 -19.32 0.40 6.95
CA LEU A 148 -19.90 -0.40 5.88
C LEU A 148 -19.60 -1.89 6.06
#